data_254fd8a3039440eac6e5380dc26d6e56
#
_entry.id   254fd8a3039440eac6e5380dc26d6e56
#
_cell.length_a   1.000
_cell.length_b   1.000
_cell.length_c   1.000
_cell.angle_alpha   90.00
_cell.angle_beta   90.00
_cell.angle_gamma   90.00
#
_symmetry.space_group_name_H-M   'P 1'
#
loop_
_entity.id
_entity.type
_entity.pdbx_description
1 polymer ?
#
loop_
_entity_poly.entity_id
_entity_poly.type
_entity_poly.pdbx_seq_one_letter_code
_entity_poly.pdbx_strand_id
1 'polypeptide(L)'
;MIIQNKPKLIIFLKRAILFFLSLFLIGQYNEHITAVKNLGIYLALFLTMILFIINTKNTLENIKNNIKNNKTILLLFILLNLYVFGISIFPYDTTQNAFLSAFSEFKRAFVFIFIILLWHDGSYKNSKWLFFAMVIALSLDNLHFFVKGIEEGTLLNLRNTKNQLIQPIDRFYSSFFDNLFIFSLISLFYIKSNFYKFFITIFNIIIGLIFILLTGARGSWLAIVLSLVVILALIFKNEKINLINKKSMIFCLFLLAASACVYYNSTLLQLKVTQGFYTSGRGDILTKRLPLLFSSDRAYIGIGFGGKQYTKFLNDKNVNNDDLGPTGVGADGVKYPHHDEPVFIGQYYHYGVVGTALFVTLVFYMLFESFKRYLLNNKFYIAIFGSILCTYIFRGLFETIYFTHLYVMLGLFIVFYAKTRSDL
;
A
#
# COMPACT_ATOMS: atom_id res chain seq x y z
N MET A 1 -3.15 25.54 -39.64
CA MET A 1 -1.94 25.03 -38.96
C MET A 1 -2.22 24.27 -37.65
N ILE A 2 -3.24 24.61 -36.85
CA ILE A 2 -3.59 23.95 -35.56
C ILE A 2 -4.16 22.53 -35.74
N ILE A 3 -4.90 22.26 -36.82
CA ILE A 3 -5.60 20.98 -37.01
C ILE A 3 -4.67 19.82 -37.41
N GLN A 4 -3.58 20.07 -38.14
CA GLN A 4 -2.62 19.04 -38.56
C GLN A 4 -1.76 18.48 -37.43
N ASN A 5 -1.56 19.21 -36.34
CA ASN A 5 -0.75 18.80 -35.21
C ASN A 5 -1.55 18.18 -34.03
N LYS A 6 -2.89 18.15 -34.12
CA LYS A 6 -3.76 17.63 -33.06
C LYS A 6 -3.43 16.18 -32.63
N PRO A 7 -3.20 15.22 -33.56
CA PRO A 7 -2.86 13.83 -33.17
C PRO A 7 -1.52 13.74 -32.41
N LYS A 8 -0.51 14.49 -32.86
CA LYS A 8 0.82 14.52 -32.21
C LYS A 8 0.72 15.08 -30.79
N LEU A 9 -0.05 16.16 -30.61
CA LEU A 9 -0.29 16.79 -29.31
C LEU A 9 -1.00 15.82 -28.35
N ILE A 10 -2.02 15.10 -28.80
CA ILE A 10 -2.72 14.09 -27.97
C ILE A 10 -1.77 12.99 -27.50
N ILE A 11 -0.92 12.47 -28.39
CA ILE A 11 0.08 11.46 -28.07
C ILE A 11 1.08 11.99 -27.05
N PHE A 12 1.56 13.21 -27.23
CA PHE A 12 2.47 13.88 -26.29
C PHE A 12 1.81 14.02 -24.90
N LEU A 13 0.59 14.55 -24.83
CA LEU A 13 -0.14 14.70 -23.57
C LEU A 13 -0.34 13.35 -22.86
N LYS A 14 -0.74 12.31 -23.59
CA LYS A 14 -0.91 10.97 -23.00
C LYS A 14 0.40 10.43 -22.41
N ARG A 15 1.54 10.64 -23.07
CA ARG A 15 2.86 10.23 -22.57
C ARG A 15 3.31 11.05 -21.37
N ALA A 16 3.08 12.36 -21.40
CA ALA A 16 3.38 13.25 -20.28
C ALA A 16 2.56 12.90 -19.03
N ILE A 17 1.26 12.64 -19.18
CA ILE A 17 0.39 12.15 -18.10
C ILE A 17 0.95 10.84 -17.53
N LEU A 18 1.30 9.88 -18.38
CA LEU A 18 1.89 8.60 -17.92
C LEU A 18 3.17 8.82 -17.11
N PHE A 19 4.04 9.70 -17.57
CA PHE A 19 5.28 10.05 -16.87
C PHE A 19 5.00 10.64 -15.48
N PHE A 20 4.09 11.63 -15.39
CA PHE A 20 3.75 12.26 -14.11
C PHE A 20 2.99 11.32 -13.17
N LEU A 21 2.15 10.43 -13.68
CA LEU A 21 1.53 9.37 -12.87
C LEU A 21 2.59 8.38 -12.33
N SER A 22 3.60 8.07 -13.12
CA SER A 22 4.73 7.24 -12.67
C SER A 22 5.51 7.93 -11.54
N LEU A 23 5.78 9.23 -11.67
CA LEU A 23 6.41 10.04 -10.61
C LEU A 23 5.54 10.08 -9.34
N PHE A 24 4.21 10.22 -9.50
CA PHE A 24 3.29 10.15 -8.36
C PHE A 24 3.40 8.81 -7.64
N LEU A 25 3.34 7.68 -8.37
CA LEU A 25 3.43 6.35 -7.75
C LEU A 25 4.76 6.16 -7.02
N ILE A 26 5.86 6.55 -7.65
CA ILE A 26 7.18 6.49 -7.03
C ILE A 26 7.22 7.32 -5.74
N GLY A 27 6.74 8.57 -5.78
CA GLY A 27 6.74 9.44 -4.61
C GLY A 27 5.68 9.11 -3.57
N GLN A 28 4.65 8.34 -3.92
CA GLN A 28 3.61 7.91 -2.96
C GLN A 28 4.15 6.88 -1.97
N TYR A 29 5.08 6.06 -2.39
CA TYR A 29 5.73 5.03 -1.57
C TYR A 29 7.14 5.43 -1.11
N ASN A 30 7.46 6.73 -1.15
CA ASN A 30 8.73 7.25 -0.69
C ASN A 30 8.50 8.59 0.01
N GLU A 31 8.57 8.59 1.34
CA GLU A 31 8.26 9.77 2.15
C GLU A 31 9.27 10.92 1.97
N HIS A 32 10.50 10.59 1.57
CA HIS A 32 11.57 11.58 1.45
C HIS A 32 11.43 12.48 0.20
N ILE A 33 10.61 12.06 -0.78
CA ILE A 33 10.36 12.81 -2.01
C ILE A 33 8.92 13.31 -2.16
N THR A 34 8.34 13.81 -1.06
CA THR A 34 6.96 14.31 -1.04
C THR A 34 6.68 15.39 -2.10
N ALA A 35 7.68 16.24 -2.41
CA ALA A 35 7.56 17.23 -3.48
C ALA A 35 7.31 16.57 -4.85
N VAL A 36 8.02 15.49 -5.17
CA VAL A 36 7.86 14.72 -6.41
C VAL A 36 6.46 14.11 -6.51
N LYS A 37 5.95 13.56 -5.40
CA LYS A 37 4.58 13.05 -5.31
C LYS A 37 3.53 14.11 -5.66
N ASN A 38 3.64 15.29 -5.05
CA ASN A 38 2.70 16.38 -5.27
C ASN A 38 2.80 16.93 -6.70
N LEU A 39 4.01 17.16 -7.19
CA LEU A 39 4.26 17.59 -8.56
C LEU A 39 3.68 16.60 -9.57
N GLY A 40 3.94 15.30 -9.36
CA GLY A 40 3.46 14.22 -10.22
C GLY A 40 1.94 14.24 -10.35
N ILE A 41 1.21 14.23 -9.24
CA ILE A 41 -0.25 14.12 -9.28
C ILE A 41 -0.93 15.39 -9.84
N TYR A 42 -0.46 16.59 -9.46
CA TYR A 42 -1.10 17.83 -9.90
C TYR A 42 -0.77 18.19 -11.35
N LEU A 43 0.45 17.92 -11.84
CA LEU A 43 0.76 18.07 -13.25
C LEU A 43 0.03 17.03 -14.12
N ALA A 44 -0.08 15.79 -13.65
CA ALA A 44 -0.90 14.79 -14.34
C ALA A 44 -2.37 15.25 -14.44
N LEU A 45 -2.94 15.79 -13.38
CA LEU A 45 -4.30 16.34 -13.37
C LEU A 45 -4.44 17.48 -14.39
N PHE A 46 -3.55 18.47 -14.34
CA PHE A 46 -3.57 19.61 -15.24
C PHE A 46 -3.52 19.18 -16.71
N LEU A 47 -2.57 18.30 -17.07
CA LEU A 47 -2.46 17.77 -18.43
C LEU A 47 -3.67 16.92 -18.84
N THR A 48 -4.29 16.21 -17.89
CA THR A 48 -5.51 15.45 -18.16
C THR A 48 -6.69 16.37 -18.46
N MET A 49 -6.80 17.52 -17.78
CA MET A 49 -7.82 18.53 -18.10
C MET A 49 -7.60 19.12 -19.52
N ILE A 50 -6.36 19.41 -19.88
CA ILE A 50 -6.03 19.85 -21.27
C ILE A 50 -6.43 18.75 -22.28
N LEU A 51 -6.07 17.49 -21.99
CA LEU A 51 -6.43 16.35 -22.85
C LEU A 51 -7.95 16.22 -22.99
N PHE A 52 -8.70 16.39 -21.89
CA PHE A 52 -10.16 16.36 -21.90
C PHE A 52 -10.73 17.44 -22.83
N ILE A 53 -10.26 18.69 -22.73
CA ILE A 53 -10.74 19.81 -23.58
C ILE A 53 -10.44 19.52 -25.06
N ILE A 54 -9.23 19.06 -25.39
CA ILE A 54 -8.80 18.83 -26.77
C ILE A 54 -9.46 17.59 -27.39
N ASN A 55 -9.72 16.55 -26.59
CA ASN A 55 -10.16 15.23 -27.05
C ASN A 55 -11.38 14.70 -26.28
N THR A 56 -12.37 15.55 -26.04
CA THR A 56 -13.54 15.30 -25.19
C THR A 56 -14.26 14.00 -25.54
N LYS A 57 -14.55 13.74 -26.82
CA LYS A 57 -15.28 12.54 -27.27
C LYS A 57 -14.58 11.24 -26.81
N ASN A 58 -13.29 11.11 -27.11
CA ASN A 58 -12.55 9.89 -26.74
C ASN A 58 -12.34 9.78 -25.23
N THR A 59 -12.17 10.90 -24.53
CA THR A 59 -12.03 10.91 -23.08
C THR A 59 -13.33 10.49 -22.38
N LEU A 60 -14.49 10.93 -22.86
CA LEU A 60 -15.80 10.47 -22.38
C LEU A 60 -16.02 8.97 -22.65
N GLU A 61 -15.57 8.49 -23.81
CA GLU A 61 -15.60 7.06 -24.12
C GLU A 61 -14.71 6.25 -23.17
N ASN A 62 -13.51 6.74 -22.83
CA ASN A 62 -12.64 6.13 -21.84
C ASN A 62 -13.35 6.04 -20.48
N ILE A 63 -13.98 7.12 -20.01
CA ILE A 63 -14.75 7.12 -18.75
C ILE A 63 -15.82 6.02 -18.79
N LYS A 64 -16.64 6.01 -19.84
CA LYS A 64 -17.72 5.03 -20.00
C LYS A 64 -17.19 3.60 -19.95
N ASN A 65 -16.10 3.31 -20.66
CA ASN A 65 -15.49 1.99 -20.72
C ASN A 65 -14.87 1.59 -19.36
N ASN A 66 -14.13 2.50 -18.73
CA ASN A 66 -13.50 2.25 -17.44
C ASN A 66 -14.55 2.02 -16.34
N ILE A 67 -15.64 2.79 -16.32
CA ILE A 67 -16.76 2.58 -15.39
C ILE A 67 -17.46 1.26 -15.71
N LYS A 68 -17.79 0.97 -16.95
CA LYS A 68 -18.48 -0.28 -17.36
C LYS A 68 -17.70 -1.52 -16.89
N ASN A 69 -16.38 -1.53 -17.12
CA ASN A 69 -15.52 -2.67 -16.85
C ASN A 69 -15.19 -2.83 -15.36
N ASN A 70 -15.42 -1.80 -14.54
CA ASN A 70 -15.09 -1.77 -13.12
C ASN A 70 -16.27 -1.30 -12.24
N LYS A 71 -17.52 -1.47 -12.73
CA LYS A 71 -18.73 -0.91 -12.12
C LYS A 71 -18.86 -1.25 -10.64
N THR A 72 -18.73 -2.52 -10.28
CA THR A 72 -18.96 -2.98 -8.89
C THR A 72 -17.92 -2.41 -7.94
N ILE A 73 -16.64 -2.43 -8.32
CA ILE A 73 -15.57 -1.92 -7.45
C ILE A 73 -15.67 -0.41 -7.28
N LEU A 74 -16.03 0.33 -8.33
CA LEU A 74 -16.26 1.78 -8.25
C LEU A 74 -17.48 2.10 -7.39
N LEU A 75 -18.55 1.31 -7.49
CA LEU A 75 -19.73 1.48 -6.62
C LEU A 75 -19.37 1.26 -5.14
N LEU A 76 -18.65 0.18 -4.82
CA LEU A 76 -18.19 -0.08 -3.45
C LEU A 76 -17.29 1.03 -2.92
N PHE A 77 -16.37 1.52 -3.77
CA PHE A 77 -15.51 2.65 -3.45
C PHE A 77 -16.31 3.93 -3.16
N ILE A 78 -17.30 4.25 -3.99
CA ILE A 78 -18.16 5.42 -3.79
C ILE A 78 -18.97 5.28 -2.50
N LEU A 79 -19.59 4.12 -2.26
CA LEU A 79 -20.39 3.88 -1.06
C LEU A 79 -19.56 3.99 0.21
N LEU A 80 -18.35 3.39 0.23
CA LEU A 80 -17.43 3.51 1.35
C LEU A 80 -17.07 4.97 1.63
N ASN A 81 -16.73 5.74 0.59
CA ASN A 81 -16.32 7.12 0.78
C ASN A 81 -17.47 8.04 1.16
N LEU A 82 -18.66 7.85 0.59
CA LEU A 82 -19.87 8.57 1.03
C LEU A 82 -20.11 8.33 2.52
N TYR A 83 -19.95 7.09 2.98
CA TYR A 83 -20.10 6.75 4.38
C TYR A 83 -19.01 7.40 5.25
N VAL A 84 -17.71 7.25 4.87
CA VAL A 84 -16.57 7.82 5.58
C VAL A 84 -16.70 9.35 5.74
N PHE A 85 -17.03 10.04 4.66
CA PHE A 85 -17.23 11.49 4.71
C PHE A 85 -18.51 11.88 5.46
N GLY A 86 -19.59 11.12 5.31
CA GLY A 86 -20.84 11.33 6.05
C GLY A 86 -20.63 11.26 7.57
N ILE A 87 -19.96 10.21 8.05
CA ILE A 87 -19.62 10.11 9.48
C ILE A 87 -18.63 11.19 9.93
N SER A 88 -17.72 11.59 9.05
CA SER A 88 -16.73 12.63 9.36
C SER A 88 -17.36 14.05 9.44
N ILE A 89 -18.57 14.25 8.90
CA ILE A 89 -19.36 15.47 9.12
C ILE A 89 -20.00 15.48 10.52
N PHE A 90 -20.33 14.28 11.06
CA PHE A 90 -20.93 14.13 12.38
C PHE A 90 -19.98 13.34 13.32
N PRO A 91 -18.75 13.83 13.56
CA PRO A 91 -17.75 13.12 14.34
C PRO A 91 -18.16 13.02 15.81
N TYR A 92 -17.49 12.18 16.56
CA TYR A 92 -17.66 12.10 18.02
C TYR A 92 -17.23 13.39 18.71
N ASP A 93 -16.07 13.91 18.34
CA ASP A 93 -15.56 15.20 18.79
C ASP A 93 -15.85 16.29 17.74
N THR A 94 -16.84 17.11 18.02
CA THR A 94 -17.26 18.21 17.13
C THR A 94 -16.28 19.39 17.14
N THR A 95 -15.33 19.45 18.07
CA THR A 95 -14.28 20.48 18.11
C THR A 95 -13.21 20.28 17.04
N GLN A 96 -13.13 19.07 16.46
CA GLN A 96 -12.17 18.67 15.45
C GLN A 96 -12.83 18.50 14.09
N ASN A 97 -12.22 19.04 13.05
CA ASN A 97 -12.73 18.89 11.69
C ASN A 97 -12.28 17.54 11.09
N ALA A 98 -12.99 16.46 11.44
CA ALA A 98 -12.70 15.11 10.95
C ALA A 98 -12.89 14.99 9.43
N PHE A 99 -13.84 15.74 8.83
CA PHE A 99 -14.05 15.78 7.39
C PHE A 99 -12.82 16.32 6.64
N LEU A 100 -12.26 17.44 7.11
CA LEU A 100 -11.08 18.02 6.49
C LEU A 100 -9.86 17.10 6.65
N SER A 101 -9.74 16.42 7.77
CA SER A 101 -8.69 15.43 8.02
C SER A 101 -8.80 14.25 7.04
N ALA A 102 -9.99 13.67 6.87
CA ALA A 102 -10.25 12.61 5.90
C ALA A 102 -9.97 13.08 4.46
N PHE A 103 -10.46 14.26 4.08
CA PHE A 103 -10.22 14.82 2.75
C PHE A 103 -8.73 15.04 2.48
N SER A 104 -7.99 15.57 3.46
CA SER A 104 -6.55 15.79 3.34
C SER A 104 -5.79 14.50 3.08
N GLU A 105 -6.19 13.40 3.74
CA GLU A 105 -5.60 12.07 3.57
C GLU A 105 -5.89 11.49 2.18
N PHE A 106 -7.14 11.56 1.73
CA PHE A 106 -7.58 10.82 0.54
C PHE A 106 -7.50 11.60 -0.77
N LYS A 107 -7.40 12.93 -0.75
CA LYS A 107 -7.48 13.80 -1.94
C LYS A 107 -6.56 13.38 -3.08
N ARG A 108 -5.32 12.97 -2.79
CA ARG A 108 -4.38 12.55 -3.84
C ARG A 108 -4.78 11.25 -4.52
N ALA A 109 -5.27 10.31 -3.74
CA ALA A 109 -5.74 9.03 -4.27
C ALA A 109 -7.03 9.21 -5.10
N PHE A 110 -7.94 10.11 -4.69
CA PHE A 110 -9.10 10.48 -5.50
C PHE A 110 -8.70 11.12 -6.84
N VAL A 111 -7.76 12.05 -6.81
CA VAL A 111 -7.23 12.67 -8.02
C VAL A 111 -6.58 11.61 -8.92
N PHE A 112 -5.84 10.66 -8.35
CA PHE A 112 -5.24 9.57 -9.12
C PHE A 112 -6.30 8.72 -9.82
N ILE A 113 -7.34 8.26 -9.11
CA ILE A 113 -8.43 7.47 -9.69
C ILE A 113 -9.16 8.29 -10.76
N PHE A 114 -9.43 9.56 -10.51
CA PHE A 114 -10.08 10.45 -11.47
C PHE A 114 -9.29 10.60 -12.77
N ILE A 115 -7.96 10.83 -12.67
CA ILE A 115 -7.08 10.88 -13.85
C ILE A 115 -7.13 9.56 -14.61
N ILE A 116 -7.05 8.43 -13.92
CA ILE A 116 -7.10 7.10 -14.53
C ILE A 116 -8.41 6.90 -15.32
N LEU A 117 -9.54 7.27 -14.75
CA LEU A 117 -10.84 7.14 -15.43
C LEU A 117 -10.91 7.94 -16.74
N LEU A 118 -10.31 9.13 -16.76
CA LEU A 118 -10.29 10.01 -17.93
C LEU A 118 -9.25 9.58 -18.97
N TRP A 119 -8.05 9.24 -18.53
CA TRP A 119 -6.88 9.08 -19.38
C TRP A 119 -6.70 7.67 -19.93
N HIS A 120 -7.03 6.63 -19.12
CA HIS A 120 -6.73 5.24 -19.48
C HIS A 120 -7.64 4.75 -20.61
N ASP A 121 -7.02 4.31 -21.71
CA ASP A 121 -7.70 3.86 -22.92
C ASP A 121 -7.66 2.33 -23.14
N GLY A 122 -7.29 1.57 -22.09
CA GLY A 122 -7.13 0.12 -22.15
C GLY A 122 -5.79 -0.33 -22.75
N SER A 123 -4.82 0.57 -22.90
CA SER A 123 -3.50 0.25 -23.44
C SER A 123 -2.66 -0.59 -22.48
N TYR A 124 -2.26 -1.78 -22.91
CA TYR A 124 -1.34 -2.66 -22.18
C TYR A 124 0.01 -1.99 -21.87
N LYS A 125 0.48 -1.11 -22.76
CA LYS A 125 1.72 -0.37 -22.57
C LYS A 125 1.65 0.54 -21.35
N ASN A 126 0.52 1.23 -21.16
CA ASN A 126 0.30 2.12 -20.01
C ASN A 126 0.29 1.31 -18.70
N SER A 127 -0.40 0.18 -18.68
CA SER A 127 -0.43 -0.75 -17.54
C SER A 127 0.99 -1.21 -17.17
N LYS A 128 1.77 -1.60 -18.18
CA LYS A 128 3.16 -2.05 -18.00
C LYS A 128 4.04 -0.96 -17.38
N TRP A 129 3.94 0.29 -17.84
CA TRP A 129 4.73 1.39 -17.31
C TRP A 129 4.40 1.72 -15.85
N LEU A 130 3.10 1.78 -15.49
CA LEU A 130 2.70 2.02 -14.11
C LEU A 130 3.06 0.84 -13.19
N PHE A 131 3.01 -0.39 -13.69
CA PHE A 131 3.51 -1.55 -12.97
C PHE A 131 5.01 -1.40 -12.65
N PHE A 132 5.84 -1.01 -13.63
CA PHE A 132 7.27 -0.82 -13.39
C PHE A 132 7.56 0.42 -12.53
N ALA A 133 6.71 1.44 -12.51
CA ALA A 133 6.84 2.54 -11.57
C ALA A 133 6.78 2.05 -10.10
N MET A 134 5.95 1.04 -9.79
CA MET A 134 5.91 0.42 -8.47
C MET A 134 7.23 -0.32 -8.14
N VAL A 135 7.83 -0.99 -9.13
CA VAL A 135 9.13 -1.67 -8.96
C VAL A 135 10.24 -0.66 -8.69
N ILE A 136 10.25 0.46 -9.45
CA ILE A 136 11.23 1.54 -9.28
C ILE A 136 11.04 2.22 -7.92
N ALA A 137 9.80 2.37 -7.44
CA ALA A 137 9.52 2.93 -6.12
C ALA A 137 10.28 2.17 -5.02
N LEU A 138 10.20 0.84 -5.02
CA LEU A 138 10.95 0.02 -4.06
C LEU A 138 12.48 0.15 -4.24
N SER A 139 12.96 0.21 -5.48
CA SER A 139 14.39 0.39 -5.72
C SER A 139 14.92 1.69 -5.14
N LEU A 140 14.17 2.78 -5.26
CA LEU A 140 14.56 4.09 -4.72
C LEU A 140 14.45 4.13 -3.19
N ASP A 141 13.45 3.48 -2.62
CA ASP A 141 13.30 3.38 -1.17
C ASP A 141 14.46 2.58 -0.55
N ASN A 142 14.78 1.43 -1.15
CA ASN A 142 15.96 0.64 -0.74
C ASN A 142 17.26 1.41 -0.88
N LEU A 143 17.44 2.17 -1.97
CA LEU A 143 18.64 3.00 -2.17
C LEU A 143 18.75 4.08 -1.09
N HIS A 144 17.64 4.75 -0.78
CA HIS A 144 17.60 5.76 0.28
C HIS A 144 18.04 5.19 1.63
N PHE A 145 17.42 4.10 2.08
CA PHE A 145 17.77 3.47 3.35
C PHE A 145 19.19 2.88 3.36
N PHE A 146 19.67 2.40 2.22
CA PHE A 146 21.04 1.91 2.09
C PHE A 146 22.06 3.04 2.28
N VAL A 147 21.88 4.17 1.56
CA VAL A 147 22.76 5.34 1.67
C VAL A 147 22.71 5.92 3.07
N LYS A 148 21.51 6.15 3.61
CA LYS A 148 21.31 6.65 4.96
C LYS A 148 21.97 5.75 6.01
N GLY A 149 21.82 4.45 5.89
CA GLY A 149 22.42 3.50 6.81
C GLY A 149 23.94 3.47 6.76
N ILE A 150 24.55 3.76 5.60
CA ILE A 150 26.01 3.93 5.48
C ILE A 150 26.45 5.25 6.13
N GLU A 151 25.79 6.36 5.83
CA GLU A 151 26.10 7.69 6.35
C GLU A 151 26.00 7.74 7.88
N GLU A 152 24.99 7.11 8.45
CA GLU A 152 24.75 7.05 9.89
C GLU A 152 25.54 5.92 10.58
N GLY A 153 26.22 5.04 9.82
CA GLY A 153 26.89 3.85 10.35
C GLY A 153 25.96 2.82 11.01
N THR A 154 24.64 2.92 10.76
CA THR A 154 23.62 2.10 11.43
C THR A 154 23.44 0.73 10.82
N LEU A 155 23.82 0.52 9.56
CA LEU A 155 23.69 -0.78 8.88
C LEU A 155 24.52 -1.88 9.56
N LEU A 156 25.66 -1.52 10.14
CA LEU A 156 26.58 -2.46 10.79
C LEU A 156 26.61 -2.30 12.30
N ASN A 157 26.27 -1.12 12.84
CA ASN A 157 26.26 -0.81 14.27
C ASN A 157 24.82 -0.74 14.77
N LEU A 158 24.34 -1.80 15.37
CA LEU A 158 22.99 -1.91 15.91
C LEU A 158 22.82 -1.31 17.30
N ARG A 159 23.85 -0.66 17.83
CA ARG A 159 23.83 0.03 19.12
C ARG A 159 24.43 1.43 18.99
N ASN A 160 23.78 2.41 19.63
CA ASN A 160 24.33 3.74 19.73
C ASN A 160 25.49 3.82 20.76
N THR A 161 26.12 4.99 20.85
CA THR A 161 27.19 5.27 21.82
C THR A 161 26.79 5.04 23.30
N LYS A 162 25.48 5.04 23.60
CA LYS A 162 24.91 4.72 24.92
C LYS A 162 24.52 3.25 25.06
N ASN A 163 25.02 2.37 24.16
CA ASN A 163 24.73 0.93 24.16
C ASN A 163 23.22 0.57 23.99
N GLN A 164 22.39 1.51 23.56
CA GLN A 164 20.97 1.30 23.30
C GLN A 164 20.79 0.70 21.92
N LEU A 165 19.84 -0.22 21.80
CA LEU A 165 19.45 -0.78 20.51
C LEU A 165 18.92 0.33 19.61
N ILE A 166 19.51 0.48 18.44
CA ILE A 166 19.02 1.34 17.38
C ILE A 166 18.15 0.48 16.48
N GLN A 167 17.01 1.02 16.07
CA GLN A 167 16.23 0.47 14.98
C GLN A 167 16.80 1.06 13.68
N PRO A 168 17.59 0.29 12.92
CA PRO A 168 18.37 0.86 11.79
C PRO A 168 17.48 1.27 10.62
N ILE A 169 16.30 0.67 10.51
CA ILE A 169 15.31 0.96 9.46
C ILE A 169 13.99 1.31 10.12
N ASP A 170 13.38 2.43 9.73
CA ASP A 170 12.09 2.86 10.24
C ASP A 170 11.01 1.80 9.96
N ARG A 171 10.09 1.60 10.90
CA ARG A 171 8.96 0.68 10.74
C ARG A 171 8.01 1.10 9.60
N PHE A 172 7.97 2.37 9.23
CA PHE A 172 7.22 2.84 8.07
C PHE A 172 7.65 2.17 6.77
N TYR A 173 8.94 1.85 6.62
CA TYR A 173 9.45 1.07 5.49
C TYR A 173 8.64 -0.21 5.27
N SER A 174 8.26 -0.91 6.34
CA SER A 174 7.48 -2.14 6.22
C SER A 174 6.12 -1.94 5.55
N SER A 175 5.50 -0.76 5.74
CA SER A 175 4.20 -0.43 5.13
C SER A 175 4.28 -0.30 3.61
N PHE A 176 5.39 0.22 3.11
CA PHE A 176 5.63 0.38 1.68
C PHE A 176 6.14 -0.90 1.06
N PHE A 177 7.09 -1.56 1.75
CA PHE A 177 7.68 -2.80 1.30
C PHE A 177 6.64 -3.88 1.01
N ASP A 178 5.70 -4.11 1.91
CA ASP A 178 4.67 -5.16 1.77
C ASP A 178 3.82 -4.98 0.51
N ASN A 179 3.58 -3.73 0.08
CA ASN A 179 2.90 -3.43 -1.18
C ASN A 179 3.79 -3.62 -2.40
N LEU A 180 5.03 -3.11 -2.35
CA LEU A 180 5.93 -2.99 -3.50
C LEU A 180 6.72 -4.26 -3.81
N PHE A 181 7.01 -5.05 -2.76
CA PHE A 181 7.77 -6.29 -2.88
C PHE A 181 7.14 -7.27 -3.85
N ILE A 182 5.81 -7.41 -3.79
CA ILE A 182 5.07 -8.30 -4.69
C ILE A 182 5.19 -7.86 -6.15
N PHE A 183 5.14 -6.55 -6.43
CA PHE A 183 5.38 -6.02 -7.78
C PHE A 183 6.78 -6.37 -8.28
N SER A 184 7.78 -6.23 -7.42
CA SER A 184 9.17 -6.56 -7.74
C SER A 184 9.35 -8.06 -8.00
N LEU A 185 8.76 -8.91 -7.18
CA LEU A 185 8.78 -10.35 -7.38
C LEU A 185 8.14 -10.75 -8.72
N ILE A 186 6.94 -10.25 -8.99
CA ILE A 186 6.21 -10.54 -10.23
C ILE A 186 6.94 -10.01 -11.46
N SER A 187 7.65 -8.88 -11.34
CA SER A 187 8.42 -8.29 -12.44
C SER A 187 9.48 -9.23 -12.99
N LEU A 188 10.04 -10.13 -12.18
CA LEU A 188 11.04 -11.11 -12.61
C LEU A 188 10.52 -12.06 -13.71
N PHE A 189 9.21 -12.29 -13.75
CA PHE A 189 8.58 -13.11 -14.79
C PHE A 189 8.35 -12.36 -16.11
N TYR A 190 8.34 -11.01 -16.08
CA TYR A 190 8.07 -10.17 -17.26
C TYR A 190 9.33 -9.59 -17.90
N ILE A 191 10.40 -9.41 -17.13
CA ILE A 191 11.64 -8.85 -17.62
C ILE A 191 12.39 -9.91 -18.43
N LYS A 192 12.81 -9.57 -19.64
CA LYS A 192 13.62 -10.48 -20.51
C LYS A 192 15.11 -10.35 -20.24
N SER A 193 15.58 -9.14 -19.92
CA SER A 193 16.99 -8.85 -19.67
C SER A 193 17.50 -9.48 -18.39
N ASN A 194 18.57 -10.28 -18.48
CA ASN A 194 19.21 -10.89 -17.32
C ASN A 194 19.85 -9.86 -16.38
N PHE A 195 20.35 -8.77 -16.90
CA PHE A 195 20.90 -7.67 -16.10
C PHE A 195 19.85 -7.05 -15.19
N TYR A 196 18.68 -6.67 -15.74
CA TYR A 196 17.61 -6.10 -14.93
C TYR A 196 17.03 -7.11 -13.95
N LYS A 197 16.92 -8.40 -14.33
CA LYS A 197 16.53 -9.46 -13.38
C LYS A 197 17.50 -9.55 -12.20
N PHE A 198 18.80 -9.55 -12.50
CA PHE A 198 19.84 -9.61 -11.48
C PHE A 198 19.77 -8.41 -10.54
N PHE A 199 19.67 -7.20 -11.10
CA PHE A 199 19.55 -5.96 -10.31
C PHE A 199 18.32 -6.00 -9.38
N ILE A 200 17.13 -6.32 -9.91
CA ILE A 200 15.88 -6.39 -9.11
C ILE A 200 15.99 -7.49 -8.06
N THR A 201 16.57 -8.64 -8.40
CA THR A 201 16.73 -9.74 -7.43
C THR A 201 17.61 -9.31 -6.26
N ILE A 202 18.75 -8.71 -6.50
CA ILE A 202 19.65 -8.27 -5.43
C ILE A 202 19.04 -7.08 -4.69
N PHE A 203 18.67 -6.04 -5.42
CA PHE A 203 18.36 -4.75 -4.82
C PHE A 203 16.96 -4.71 -4.20
N ASN A 204 15.94 -5.22 -4.89
CA ASN A 204 14.58 -5.18 -4.37
C ASN A 204 14.22 -6.40 -3.52
N ILE A 205 14.71 -7.57 -3.88
CA ILE A 205 14.34 -8.80 -3.16
C ILE A 205 15.28 -9.03 -1.98
N ILE A 206 16.59 -9.18 -2.23
CA ILE A 206 17.53 -9.57 -1.17
C ILE A 206 17.73 -8.42 -0.16
N ILE A 207 18.12 -7.25 -0.62
CA ILE A 207 18.34 -6.08 0.25
C ILE A 207 17.03 -5.69 0.94
N GLY A 208 15.92 -5.68 0.20
CA GLY A 208 14.61 -5.38 0.76
C GLY A 208 14.19 -6.38 1.86
N LEU A 209 14.44 -7.70 1.68
CA LEU A 209 14.19 -8.68 2.73
C LEU A 209 15.10 -8.50 3.95
N ILE A 210 16.35 -8.09 3.76
CA ILE A 210 17.24 -7.73 4.87
C ILE A 210 16.66 -6.51 5.60
N PHE A 211 16.26 -5.47 4.88
CA PHE A 211 15.71 -4.26 5.49
C PHE A 211 14.42 -4.51 6.24
N ILE A 212 13.51 -5.33 5.71
CA ILE A 212 12.28 -5.66 6.42
C ILE A 212 12.56 -6.42 7.72
N LEU A 213 13.58 -7.29 7.75
CA LEU A 213 14.01 -7.92 8.99
C LEU A 213 14.51 -6.89 10.00
N LEU A 214 15.30 -5.92 9.55
CA LEU A 214 15.88 -4.86 10.42
C LEU A 214 14.82 -3.87 10.94
N THR A 215 13.63 -3.77 10.35
CA THR A 215 12.52 -2.99 10.92
C THR A 215 11.97 -3.56 12.22
N GLY A 216 12.18 -4.84 12.49
CA GLY A 216 11.57 -5.53 13.64
C GLY A 216 10.04 -5.70 13.54
N ALA A 217 9.44 -5.46 12.39
CA ALA A 217 8.00 -5.58 12.13
C ALA A 217 7.59 -7.05 11.89
N ARG A 218 7.36 -7.81 12.96
CA ARG A 218 7.05 -9.26 12.90
C ARG A 218 5.79 -9.57 12.07
N GLY A 219 4.78 -8.69 12.13
CA GLY A 219 3.57 -8.83 11.33
C GLY A 219 3.86 -8.84 9.82
N SER A 220 4.76 -7.96 9.36
CA SER A 220 5.20 -7.93 7.96
C SER A 220 6.03 -9.15 7.57
N TRP A 221 6.91 -9.66 8.46
CA TRP A 221 7.66 -10.88 8.17
C TRP A 221 6.73 -12.05 7.86
N LEU A 222 5.74 -12.26 8.76
CA LEU A 222 4.75 -13.33 8.59
C LEU A 222 3.90 -13.11 7.34
N ALA A 223 3.44 -11.88 7.10
CA ALA A 223 2.63 -11.53 5.95
C ALA A 223 3.33 -11.81 4.62
N ILE A 224 4.62 -11.45 4.52
CA ILE A 224 5.43 -11.72 3.32
C ILE A 224 5.58 -13.23 3.09
N VAL A 225 5.94 -14.00 4.12
CA VAL A 225 6.12 -15.45 3.99
C VAL A 225 4.83 -16.12 3.54
N LEU A 226 3.70 -15.83 4.19
CA LEU A 226 2.40 -16.40 3.83
C LEU A 226 1.98 -16.00 2.40
N SER A 227 2.18 -14.74 2.04
CA SER A 227 1.86 -14.26 0.69
C SER A 227 2.73 -14.90 -0.37
N LEU A 228 4.02 -15.06 -0.12
CA LEU A 228 4.94 -15.75 -1.02
C LEU A 228 4.49 -17.18 -1.28
N VAL A 229 4.13 -17.93 -0.24
CA VAL A 229 3.64 -19.31 -0.39
C VAL A 229 2.42 -19.35 -1.31
N VAL A 230 1.43 -18.50 -1.08
CA VAL A 230 0.21 -18.46 -1.90
C VAL A 230 0.52 -18.03 -3.35
N ILE A 231 1.26 -16.93 -3.53
CA ILE A 231 1.54 -16.38 -4.87
C ILE A 231 2.39 -17.36 -5.69
N LEU A 232 3.44 -17.92 -5.10
CA LEU A 232 4.28 -18.90 -5.79
C LEU A 232 3.48 -20.13 -6.15
N ALA A 233 2.66 -20.68 -5.26
CA ALA A 233 1.78 -21.82 -5.56
C ALA A 233 0.85 -21.53 -6.75
N LEU A 234 0.28 -20.32 -6.82
CA LEU A 234 -0.59 -19.91 -7.93
C LEU A 234 0.18 -19.77 -9.25
N ILE A 235 1.35 -19.14 -9.23
CA ILE A 235 2.17 -18.95 -10.43
C ILE A 235 2.63 -20.30 -10.96
N PHE A 236 3.12 -21.18 -10.08
CA PHE A 236 3.60 -22.51 -10.50
C PHE A 236 2.50 -23.38 -11.07
N LYS A 237 1.31 -23.34 -10.47
CA LYS A 237 0.15 -24.07 -11.00
C LYS A 237 -0.26 -23.55 -12.37
N ASN A 238 -0.31 -22.24 -12.56
CA ASN A 238 -0.81 -21.63 -13.80
C ASN A 238 0.22 -21.63 -14.95
N GLU A 239 1.49 -21.34 -14.65
CA GLU A 239 2.55 -21.21 -15.67
C GLU A 239 3.28 -22.54 -15.92
N LYS A 240 2.88 -23.64 -15.27
CA LYS A 240 3.52 -24.99 -15.38
C LYS A 240 5.04 -24.95 -15.18
N ILE A 241 5.52 -24.07 -14.30
CA ILE A 241 6.95 -23.93 -14.03
C ILE A 241 7.39 -24.99 -13.04
N ASN A 242 8.45 -25.72 -13.35
CA ASN A 242 9.07 -26.67 -12.42
C ASN A 242 9.76 -25.89 -11.27
N LEU A 243 9.21 -26.03 -10.06
CA LEU A 243 9.70 -25.40 -8.83
C LEU A 243 11.09 -25.81 -8.42
N ILE A 244 11.40 -27.09 -8.63
CA ILE A 244 12.61 -27.72 -8.10
C ILE A 244 13.66 -27.77 -9.20
N ASN A 245 14.34 -26.66 -9.42
CA ASN A 245 15.61 -26.67 -10.15
C ASN A 245 16.76 -26.27 -9.20
N LYS A 246 17.98 -26.68 -9.53
CA LYS A 246 19.17 -26.38 -8.72
C LYS A 246 19.32 -24.88 -8.40
N LYS A 247 18.91 -23.99 -9.30
CA LYS A 247 19.03 -22.53 -9.13
C LYS A 247 18.07 -21.99 -8.05
N SER A 248 16.81 -22.47 -8.02
CA SER A 248 15.86 -22.07 -6.98
C SER A 248 16.23 -22.62 -5.61
N MET A 249 16.77 -23.84 -5.54
CA MET A 249 17.29 -24.40 -4.28
C MET A 249 18.49 -23.58 -3.76
N ILE A 250 19.46 -23.26 -4.61
CA ILE A 250 20.61 -22.42 -4.23
C ILE A 250 20.15 -21.05 -3.76
N PHE A 251 19.17 -20.45 -4.44
CA PHE A 251 18.61 -19.15 -4.04
C PHE A 251 17.92 -19.22 -2.67
N CYS A 252 17.11 -20.25 -2.40
CA CYS A 252 16.48 -20.45 -1.10
C CYS A 252 17.54 -20.65 0.01
N LEU A 253 18.56 -21.46 -0.23
CA LEU A 253 19.66 -21.69 0.72
C LEU A 253 20.43 -20.37 0.99
N PHE A 254 20.67 -19.57 -0.06
CA PHE A 254 21.30 -18.27 0.09
C PHE A 254 20.45 -17.31 0.94
N LEU A 255 19.12 -17.26 0.73
CA LEU A 255 18.22 -16.43 1.55
C LEU A 255 18.20 -16.89 3.00
N LEU A 256 18.19 -18.20 3.25
CA LEU A 256 18.25 -18.75 4.62
C LEU A 256 19.58 -18.39 5.29
N ALA A 257 20.70 -18.53 4.59
CA ALA A 257 22.01 -18.19 5.12
C ALA A 257 22.14 -16.68 5.39
N ALA A 258 21.65 -15.82 4.49
CA ALA A 258 21.61 -14.38 4.68
C ALA A 258 20.74 -13.99 5.88
N SER A 259 19.55 -14.59 6.02
CA SER A 259 18.65 -14.36 7.15
C SER A 259 19.29 -14.80 8.48
N ALA A 260 19.97 -15.95 8.49
CA ALA A 260 20.71 -16.42 9.67
C ALA A 260 21.85 -15.47 10.01
N CYS A 261 22.62 -15.03 9.03
CA CYS A 261 23.71 -14.07 9.23
C CYS A 261 23.18 -12.76 9.86
N VAL A 262 22.09 -12.21 9.32
CA VAL A 262 21.45 -11.00 9.87
C VAL A 262 20.95 -11.25 11.29
N TYR A 263 20.34 -12.41 11.57
CA TYR A 263 19.87 -12.78 12.90
C TYR A 263 21.02 -12.83 13.92
N TYR A 264 22.11 -13.50 13.61
CA TYR A 264 23.25 -13.62 14.54
C TYR A 264 23.95 -12.29 14.80
N ASN A 265 23.92 -11.36 13.85
CA ASN A 265 24.54 -10.04 14.00
C ASN A 265 23.57 -8.95 14.51
N SER A 266 22.27 -9.24 14.67
CA SER A 266 21.27 -8.27 15.11
C SER A 266 20.69 -8.63 16.48
N THR A 267 21.13 -7.90 17.52
CA THR A 267 20.53 -8.01 18.85
C THR A 267 19.05 -7.66 18.88
N LEU A 268 18.60 -6.75 18.01
CA LEU A 268 17.18 -6.43 17.84
C LEU A 268 16.39 -7.66 17.40
N LEU A 269 16.88 -8.37 16.38
CA LEU A 269 16.22 -9.58 15.88
C LEU A 269 16.20 -10.68 16.91
N GLN A 270 17.31 -10.92 17.62
CA GLN A 270 17.38 -11.89 18.69
C GLN A 270 16.35 -11.59 19.78
N LEU A 271 16.23 -10.33 20.23
CA LEU A 271 15.22 -9.91 21.19
C LEU A 271 13.79 -10.11 20.64
N LYS A 272 13.55 -9.77 19.38
CA LYS A 272 12.21 -9.94 18.79
C LYS A 272 11.81 -11.41 18.65
N VAL A 273 12.74 -12.29 18.37
CA VAL A 273 12.50 -13.74 18.31
C VAL A 273 12.31 -14.33 19.70
N THR A 274 13.14 -13.93 20.69
CA THR A 274 13.00 -14.40 22.08
C THR A 274 11.73 -13.92 22.76
N GLN A 275 11.19 -12.76 22.38
CA GLN A 275 9.88 -12.28 22.84
C GLN A 275 8.70 -13.16 22.34
N GLY A 276 8.93 -14.08 21.41
CA GLY A 276 7.92 -15.00 20.90
C GLY A 276 6.67 -14.30 20.36
N PHE A 277 5.50 -14.85 20.69
CA PHE A 277 4.19 -14.33 20.28
C PHE A 277 3.66 -13.17 21.13
N TYR A 278 4.53 -12.43 21.83
CA TYR A 278 4.10 -11.24 22.55
C TYR A 278 3.40 -10.24 21.64
N THR A 279 2.15 -9.89 21.97
CA THR A 279 1.24 -9.12 21.10
C THR A 279 1.58 -7.64 21.00
N SER A 280 2.61 -7.16 21.69
CA SER A 280 3.03 -5.73 21.70
C SER A 280 1.85 -4.79 22.06
N GLY A 281 1.01 -5.19 23.01
CA GLY A 281 -0.16 -4.40 23.47
C GLY A 281 -1.43 -4.54 22.61
N ARG A 282 -1.40 -5.31 21.51
CA ARG A 282 -2.61 -5.55 20.69
C ARG A 282 -3.68 -6.33 21.44
N GLY A 283 -3.28 -7.19 22.38
CA GLY A 283 -4.19 -7.84 23.32
C GLY A 283 -5.00 -6.83 24.12
N ASP A 284 -4.38 -5.74 24.59
CA ASP A 284 -5.06 -4.66 25.31
C ASP A 284 -6.08 -3.91 24.44
N ILE A 285 -5.77 -3.73 23.15
CA ILE A 285 -6.73 -3.15 22.19
C ILE A 285 -7.98 -4.02 22.12
N LEU A 286 -7.83 -5.33 22.01
CA LEU A 286 -8.96 -6.27 21.90
C LEU A 286 -9.73 -6.39 23.21
N THR A 287 -9.06 -6.47 24.34
CA THR A 287 -9.68 -6.79 25.63
C THR A 287 -10.14 -5.57 26.41
N LYS A 288 -9.46 -4.44 26.27
CA LYS A 288 -9.74 -3.21 27.05
C LYS A 288 -10.44 -2.14 26.22
N ARG A 289 -9.94 -1.88 24.98
CA ARG A 289 -10.46 -0.78 24.17
C ARG A 289 -11.70 -1.16 23.38
N LEU A 290 -11.69 -2.31 22.68
CA LEU A 290 -12.80 -2.73 21.81
C LEU A 290 -14.13 -2.84 22.53
N PRO A 291 -14.23 -3.38 23.78
CA PRO A 291 -15.48 -3.42 24.54
C PRO A 291 -16.09 -2.04 24.82
N LEU A 292 -15.25 -1.00 24.94
CA LEU A 292 -15.74 0.38 25.16
C LEU A 292 -16.57 0.89 23.97
N LEU A 293 -16.16 0.54 22.75
CA LEU A 293 -16.93 0.91 21.57
C LEU A 293 -18.21 0.08 21.46
N PHE A 294 -18.16 -1.23 21.72
CA PHE A 294 -19.31 -2.10 21.68
C PHE A 294 -20.43 -1.66 22.64
N SER A 295 -20.07 -1.12 23.81
CA SER A 295 -21.03 -0.63 24.81
C SER A 295 -21.49 0.81 24.55
N SER A 296 -21.04 1.44 23.45
CA SER A 296 -21.39 2.83 23.13
C SER A 296 -22.47 2.92 22.05
N ASP A 297 -23.13 4.07 21.98
CA ASP A 297 -24.04 4.47 20.90
C ASP A 297 -23.34 4.58 19.54
N ARG A 298 -22.00 4.64 19.55
CA ARG A 298 -21.16 4.73 18.34
C ARG A 298 -20.78 3.37 17.73
N ALA A 299 -21.16 2.26 18.35
CA ALA A 299 -20.80 0.93 17.85
C ALA A 299 -21.18 0.69 16.38
N TYR A 300 -22.35 1.16 15.94
CA TYR A 300 -22.84 0.96 14.58
C TYR A 300 -22.25 1.94 13.56
N ILE A 301 -22.05 3.20 13.95
CA ILE A 301 -21.68 4.28 13.04
C ILE A 301 -20.21 4.70 13.14
N GLY A 302 -19.55 4.41 14.27
CA GLY A 302 -18.16 4.82 14.52
C GLY A 302 -18.02 6.23 15.08
N ILE A 303 -16.77 6.60 15.40
CA ILE A 303 -16.43 7.88 16.04
C ILE A 303 -16.00 8.96 15.04
N GLY A 304 -15.80 8.62 13.76
CA GLY A 304 -15.27 9.52 12.74
C GLY A 304 -13.77 9.34 12.51
N PHE A 305 -13.25 9.97 11.46
CA PHE A 305 -11.88 9.82 11.01
C PHE A 305 -10.89 10.58 11.89
N GLY A 306 -9.78 9.91 12.24
CA GLY A 306 -8.56 10.51 12.78
C GLY A 306 -8.26 10.16 14.24
N GLY A 307 -6.97 10.15 14.58
CA GLY A 307 -6.47 9.78 15.91
C GLY A 307 -6.99 10.66 17.03
N LYS A 308 -7.28 11.94 16.76
CA LYS A 308 -7.84 12.87 17.76
C LYS A 308 -9.26 12.47 18.18
N GLN A 309 -10.09 11.98 17.25
CA GLN A 309 -11.42 11.43 17.56
C GLN A 309 -11.32 10.23 18.52
N TYR A 310 -10.36 9.35 18.22
CA TYR A 310 -10.09 8.17 19.01
C TYR A 310 -9.62 8.51 20.43
N THR A 311 -8.65 9.42 20.54
CA THR A 311 -8.11 9.88 21.82
C THR A 311 -9.19 10.53 22.68
N LYS A 312 -10.02 11.39 22.09
CA LYS A 312 -11.14 12.01 22.80
C LYS A 312 -12.14 10.98 23.30
N PHE A 313 -12.53 10.03 22.45
CA PHE A 313 -13.44 8.94 22.84
C PHE A 313 -12.91 8.14 24.04
N LEU A 314 -11.62 7.76 24.04
CA LEU A 314 -11.03 7.02 25.14
C LEU A 314 -10.95 7.84 26.44
N ASN A 315 -10.59 9.14 26.34
CA ASN A 315 -10.54 10.03 27.49
C ASN A 315 -11.90 10.21 28.14
N ASP A 316 -12.97 10.36 27.35
CA ASP A 316 -14.34 10.49 27.85
C ASP A 316 -14.87 9.20 28.53
N LYS A 317 -14.25 8.05 28.21
CA LYS A 317 -14.50 6.77 28.88
C LYS A 317 -13.64 6.56 30.13
N ASN A 318 -12.89 7.59 30.57
CA ASN A 318 -11.99 7.57 31.73
C ASN A 318 -10.91 6.48 31.67
N VAL A 319 -10.46 6.16 30.48
CA VAL A 319 -9.42 5.15 30.30
C VAL A 319 -8.06 5.83 30.36
N ASN A 320 -7.24 5.43 31.33
CA ASN A 320 -5.91 5.98 31.54
C ASN A 320 -5.00 5.63 30.35
N ASN A 321 -4.29 6.60 29.80
CA ASN A 321 -3.42 6.38 28.63
C ASN A 321 -2.34 5.34 28.88
N ASP A 322 -1.88 5.19 30.12
CA ASP A 322 -0.84 4.20 30.52
C ASP A 322 -1.36 2.76 30.51
N ASP A 323 -2.68 2.57 30.67
CA ASP A 323 -3.33 1.24 30.66
C ASP A 323 -3.80 0.78 29.27
N LEU A 324 -3.64 1.62 28.24
CA LEU A 324 -4.29 1.43 26.94
C LEU A 324 -3.45 0.69 25.90
N GLY A 325 -2.26 0.19 26.23
CA GLY A 325 -1.39 -0.48 25.27
C GLY A 325 -0.59 0.51 24.40
N PRO A 326 -0.26 0.21 23.15
CA PRO A 326 0.73 0.95 22.41
C PRO A 326 0.30 2.40 22.17
N THR A 327 1.21 3.34 22.46
CA THR A 327 1.05 4.77 22.23
C THR A 327 2.17 5.28 21.32
N GLY A 328 1.86 6.27 20.50
CA GLY A 328 2.82 7.05 19.72
C GLY A 328 2.91 8.49 20.27
N VAL A 329 4.01 9.17 19.97
CA VAL A 329 4.17 10.60 20.30
C VAL A 329 3.89 11.41 19.03
N GLY A 330 2.93 12.33 19.09
CA GLY A 330 2.64 13.25 18.00
C GLY A 330 3.72 14.31 17.82
N ALA A 331 3.64 15.08 16.73
CA ALA A 331 4.53 16.21 16.47
C ALA A 331 4.44 17.34 17.54
N ASP A 332 3.34 17.36 18.29
CA ASP A 332 3.08 18.24 19.44
C ASP A 332 3.67 17.73 20.77
N GLY A 333 4.40 16.61 20.75
CA GLY A 333 4.97 15.96 21.94
C GLY A 333 3.96 15.21 22.82
N VAL A 334 2.68 15.18 22.44
CA VAL A 334 1.62 14.51 23.18
C VAL A 334 1.58 13.02 22.82
N LYS A 335 1.37 12.17 23.82
CA LYS A 335 1.16 10.74 23.61
C LYS A 335 -0.27 10.48 23.16
N TYR A 336 -0.41 9.82 22.00
CA TYR A 336 -1.67 9.37 21.47
C TYR A 336 -1.71 7.83 21.41
N PRO A 337 -2.83 7.19 21.77
CA PRO A 337 -2.97 5.76 21.57
C PRO A 337 -3.02 5.42 20.07
N HIS A 338 -2.35 4.35 19.67
CA HIS A 338 -2.47 3.86 18.30
C HIS A 338 -3.92 3.47 18.01
N HIS A 339 -4.49 4.01 16.94
CA HIS A 339 -5.91 3.90 16.64
C HIS A 339 -6.25 3.03 15.42
N ASP A 340 -5.23 2.66 14.62
CA ASP A 340 -5.42 1.93 13.37
C ASP A 340 -4.92 0.48 13.43
N GLU A 341 -4.54 0.00 14.59
CA GLU A 341 -3.99 -1.35 14.80
C GLU A 341 -4.92 -2.26 15.60
N PRO A 342 -5.19 -3.47 15.14
CA PRO A 342 -5.12 -3.99 13.77
C PRO A 342 -6.08 -3.25 12.83
N VAL A 343 -5.83 -3.27 11.53
CA VAL A 343 -6.56 -2.43 10.56
C VAL A 343 -8.07 -2.57 10.66
N PHE A 344 -8.59 -3.79 10.77
CA PHE A 344 -10.04 -4.03 10.83
C PHE A 344 -10.67 -3.47 12.12
N ILE A 345 -9.93 -3.48 13.22
CA ILE A 345 -10.37 -2.91 14.50
C ILE A 345 -10.32 -1.39 14.43
N GLY A 346 -9.26 -0.82 13.86
CA GLY A 346 -9.16 0.61 13.61
C GLY A 346 -10.32 1.11 12.72
N GLN A 347 -10.65 0.36 11.65
CA GLN A 347 -11.80 0.69 10.81
C GLN A 347 -13.12 0.63 11.59
N TYR A 348 -13.27 -0.36 12.47
CA TYR A 348 -14.47 -0.49 13.31
C TYR A 348 -14.60 0.69 14.27
N TYR A 349 -13.52 1.16 14.88
CA TYR A 349 -13.55 2.36 15.70
C TYR A 349 -13.99 3.58 14.91
N HIS A 350 -13.35 3.83 13.77
CA HIS A 350 -13.60 5.04 12.99
C HIS A 350 -14.98 5.04 12.32
N TYR A 351 -15.45 3.88 11.85
CA TYR A 351 -16.60 3.81 10.94
C TYR A 351 -17.69 2.84 11.39
N GLY A 352 -17.58 2.24 12.59
CA GLY A 352 -18.55 1.29 13.13
C GLY A 352 -18.69 0.03 12.28
N VAL A 353 -19.75 -0.72 12.56
CA VAL A 353 -20.07 -1.97 11.82
C VAL A 353 -20.28 -1.69 10.33
N VAL A 354 -21.04 -0.65 9.98
CA VAL A 354 -21.41 -0.38 8.58
C VAL A 354 -20.20 -0.03 7.73
N GLY A 355 -19.37 0.92 8.18
CA GLY A 355 -18.17 1.32 7.42
C GLY A 355 -17.13 0.21 7.35
N THR A 356 -16.97 -0.57 8.42
CA THR A 356 -16.09 -1.75 8.41
C THR A 356 -16.58 -2.81 7.44
N ALA A 357 -17.86 -3.09 7.37
CA ALA A 357 -18.43 -4.02 6.41
C ALA A 357 -18.18 -3.56 4.96
N LEU A 358 -18.35 -2.27 4.66
CA LEU A 358 -18.06 -1.70 3.34
C LEU A 358 -16.57 -1.82 3.00
N PHE A 359 -15.69 -1.50 3.96
CA PHE A 359 -14.24 -1.64 3.79
C PHE A 359 -13.83 -3.08 3.51
N VAL A 360 -14.27 -4.02 4.35
CA VAL A 360 -14.00 -5.46 4.21
C VAL A 360 -14.52 -5.95 2.85
N THR A 361 -15.75 -5.57 2.47
CA THR A 361 -16.32 -5.95 1.18
C THR A 361 -15.48 -5.42 0.02
N LEU A 362 -15.00 -4.18 0.07
CA LEU A 362 -14.13 -3.61 -0.97
C LEU A 362 -12.80 -4.38 -1.08
N VAL A 363 -12.13 -4.66 0.06
CA VAL A 363 -10.86 -5.39 0.09
C VAL A 363 -11.02 -6.81 -0.47
N PHE A 364 -12.03 -7.55 -0.02
CA PHE A 364 -12.27 -8.91 -0.50
C PHE A 364 -12.73 -8.94 -1.96
N TYR A 365 -13.55 -7.98 -2.38
CA TYR A 365 -13.94 -7.87 -3.78
C TYR A 365 -12.73 -7.63 -4.69
N MET A 366 -11.84 -6.69 -4.30
CA MET A 366 -10.59 -6.46 -5.04
C MET A 366 -9.72 -7.71 -5.08
N LEU A 367 -9.60 -8.43 -3.98
CA LEU A 367 -8.83 -9.67 -3.89
C LEU A 367 -9.38 -10.73 -4.85
N PHE A 368 -10.67 -11.07 -4.74
CA PHE A 368 -11.29 -12.11 -5.57
C PHE A 368 -11.33 -11.75 -7.05
N GLU A 369 -11.68 -10.52 -7.38
CA GLU A 369 -11.74 -10.09 -8.77
C GLU A 369 -10.34 -10.02 -9.39
N SER A 370 -9.30 -9.63 -8.64
CA SER A 370 -7.91 -9.68 -9.10
C SER A 370 -7.47 -11.12 -9.36
N PHE A 371 -7.81 -12.04 -8.49
CA PHE A 371 -7.55 -13.47 -8.70
C PHE A 371 -8.24 -14.01 -9.96
N LYS A 372 -9.52 -13.71 -10.12
CA LYS A 372 -10.31 -14.11 -11.30
C LYS A 372 -9.70 -13.57 -12.60
N ARG A 373 -9.33 -12.27 -12.63
CA ARG A 373 -8.72 -11.63 -13.80
C ARG A 373 -7.32 -12.18 -14.10
N TYR A 374 -6.57 -12.57 -13.08
CA TYR A 374 -5.32 -13.30 -13.26
C TYR A 374 -5.53 -14.66 -13.95
N LEU A 375 -6.52 -15.43 -13.52
CA LEU A 375 -6.86 -16.70 -14.15
C LEU A 375 -7.31 -16.56 -15.62
N LEU A 376 -7.86 -15.40 -15.99
CA LEU A 376 -8.19 -15.03 -17.37
C LEU A 376 -6.99 -14.46 -18.15
N ASN A 377 -5.76 -14.84 -17.78
CA ASN A 377 -4.50 -14.50 -18.44
C ASN A 377 -4.05 -13.03 -18.33
N ASN A 378 -4.63 -12.22 -17.47
CA ASN A 378 -4.09 -10.89 -17.21
C ASN A 378 -3.10 -10.93 -16.04
N LYS A 379 -1.84 -11.14 -16.37
CA LYS A 379 -0.75 -11.38 -15.43
C LYS A 379 -0.49 -10.26 -14.42
N PHE A 380 -0.83 -9.00 -14.72
CA PHE A 380 -0.64 -7.88 -13.79
C PHE A 380 -1.51 -7.99 -12.54
N TYR A 381 -2.67 -8.66 -12.66
CA TYR A 381 -3.58 -8.80 -11.53
C TYR A 381 -3.04 -9.67 -10.40
N ILE A 382 -2.05 -10.56 -10.67
CA ILE A 382 -1.39 -11.31 -9.58
C ILE A 382 -0.63 -10.38 -8.63
N ALA A 383 -0.10 -9.25 -9.14
CA ALA A 383 0.56 -8.26 -8.29
C ALA A 383 -0.44 -7.53 -7.39
N ILE A 384 -1.61 -7.14 -7.91
CA ILE A 384 -2.68 -6.54 -7.11
C ILE A 384 -3.19 -7.56 -6.08
N PHE A 385 -3.50 -8.78 -6.51
CA PHE A 385 -3.91 -9.87 -5.62
C PHE A 385 -2.93 -10.08 -4.48
N GLY A 386 -1.65 -10.23 -4.82
CA GLY A 386 -0.61 -10.49 -3.82
C GLY A 386 -0.36 -9.30 -2.90
N SER A 387 -0.39 -8.06 -3.40
CA SER A 387 -0.25 -6.87 -2.57
C SER A 387 -1.42 -6.72 -1.59
N ILE A 388 -2.65 -6.95 -2.03
CA ILE A 388 -3.83 -6.91 -1.14
C ILE A 388 -3.76 -8.05 -0.12
N LEU A 389 -3.40 -9.25 -0.54
CA LEU A 389 -3.25 -10.41 0.34
C LEU A 389 -2.19 -10.14 1.43
N CYS A 390 -1.01 -9.66 1.02
CA CYS A 390 0.09 -9.36 1.94
C CYS A 390 -0.29 -8.24 2.91
N THR A 391 -0.75 -7.10 2.36
CA THR A 391 -0.93 -5.88 3.12
C THR A 391 -2.20 -5.91 3.95
N TYR A 392 -3.37 -6.17 3.32
CA TYR A 392 -4.66 -6.02 3.99
C TYR A 392 -5.15 -7.28 4.68
N ILE A 393 -4.82 -8.47 4.15
CA ILE A 393 -5.27 -9.72 4.79
C ILE A 393 -4.26 -10.14 5.86
N PHE A 394 -3.01 -10.42 5.51
CA PHE A 394 -2.07 -10.97 6.49
C PHE A 394 -1.49 -9.92 7.44
N ARG A 395 -0.90 -8.83 6.91
CA ARG A 395 -0.35 -7.79 7.76
C ARG A 395 -1.44 -7.03 8.51
N GLY A 396 -2.58 -6.76 7.88
CA GLY A 396 -3.72 -6.06 8.46
C GLY A 396 -4.28 -6.69 9.74
N LEU A 397 -4.00 -7.98 10.00
CA LEU A 397 -4.33 -8.64 11.26
C LEU A 397 -3.48 -8.15 12.44
N PHE A 398 -2.32 -7.52 12.18
CA PHE A 398 -1.34 -7.18 13.20
C PHE A 398 -0.95 -5.70 13.21
N GLU A 399 -0.96 -5.04 12.07
CA GLU A 399 -0.36 -3.72 11.89
C GLU A 399 -1.38 -2.72 11.31
N THR A 400 -1.05 -1.44 11.43
CA THR A 400 -1.76 -0.37 10.74
C THR A 400 -1.47 -0.36 9.24
N ILE A 401 -2.42 0.13 8.45
CA ILE A 401 -2.29 0.26 7.00
C ILE A 401 -2.97 1.54 6.52
N TYR A 402 -2.33 2.24 5.60
CA TYR A 402 -2.86 3.45 5.03
C TYR A 402 -3.98 3.20 4.01
N PHE A 403 -5.12 3.85 4.19
CA PHE A 403 -6.23 3.85 3.22
C PHE A 403 -5.81 4.33 1.84
N THR A 404 -4.93 5.32 1.79
CA THR A 404 -4.41 5.88 0.54
C THR A 404 -3.78 4.80 -0.35
N HIS A 405 -3.11 3.80 0.25
CA HIS A 405 -2.53 2.69 -0.50
C HIS A 405 -3.59 1.80 -1.14
N LEU A 406 -4.71 1.53 -0.44
CA LEU A 406 -5.83 0.78 -1.02
C LEU A 406 -6.40 1.49 -2.25
N TYR A 407 -6.57 2.80 -2.16
CA TYR A 407 -7.11 3.60 -3.26
C TYR A 407 -6.14 3.71 -4.44
N VAL A 408 -4.84 3.75 -4.18
CA VAL A 408 -3.83 3.64 -5.25
C VAL A 408 -3.89 2.26 -5.90
N MET A 409 -4.02 1.18 -5.12
CA MET A 409 -4.21 -0.17 -5.66
C MET A 409 -5.51 -0.28 -6.48
N LEU A 410 -6.57 0.41 -6.08
CA LEU A 410 -7.81 0.49 -6.86
C LEU A 410 -7.59 1.20 -8.22
N GLY A 411 -6.86 2.29 -8.25
CA GLY A 411 -6.49 2.96 -9.50
C GLY A 411 -5.66 2.04 -10.41
N LEU A 412 -4.68 1.33 -9.87
CA LEU A 412 -3.91 0.33 -10.62
C LEU A 412 -4.78 -0.85 -11.09
N PHE A 413 -5.73 -1.29 -10.26
CA PHE A 413 -6.70 -2.31 -10.65
C PHE A 413 -7.50 -1.91 -11.90
N ILE A 414 -7.92 -0.65 -12.00
CA ILE A 414 -8.61 -0.12 -13.18
C ILE A 414 -7.68 -0.11 -14.40
N VAL A 415 -6.44 0.37 -14.22
CA VAL A 415 -5.43 0.48 -15.30
C VAL A 415 -5.02 -0.87 -15.86
N PHE A 416 -4.94 -1.89 -15.02
CA PHE A 416 -4.51 -3.22 -15.47
C PHE A 416 -5.59 -3.96 -16.27
N TYR A 417 -6.80 -3.42 -16.33
CA TYR A 417 -7.79 -3.88 -17.28
C TYR A 417 -7.40 -3.39 -18.70
N ALA A 418 -6.56 -4.17 -19.36
CA ALA A 418 -6.22 -3.97 -20.76
C ALA A 418 -7.14 -4.83 -21.63
N LYS A 419 -7.58 -4.30 -22.76
CA LYS A 419 -8.23 -5.10 -23.81
C LYS A 419 -7.25 -6.20 -24.22
N THR A 420 -7.70 -7.43 -24.17
CA THR A 420 -6.89 -8.56 -24.67
C THR A 420 -6.64 -8.38 -26.16
N ARG A 421 -5.50 -8.89 -26.64
CA ARG A 421 -5.11 -8.80 -28.07
C ARG A 421 -6.12 -9.44 -29.02
N SER A 422 -7.05 -10.26 -28.48
CA SER A 422 -8.18 -10.84 -29.22
C SER A 422 -9.35 -9.88 -29.45
N ASP A 423 -9.35 -8.71 -28.77
CA ASP A 423 -10.40 -7.69 -28.91
C ASP A 423 -9.95 -6.51 -29.82
N LEU A 424 -8.78 -6.59 -30.42
CA LEU A 424 -8.21 -5.71 -31.43
C LEU A 424 -8.09 -6.42 -32.76
#